data_14ea3cbeaac715315c7b16cc3a1596ec
#
_entry.id   14ea3cbeaac715315c7b16cc3a1596ec
#
_cell.length_a   1.000
_cell.length_b   1.000
_cell.length_c   1.000
_cell.angle_alpha   90.00
_cell.angle_beta   90.00
_cell.angle_gamma   90.00
#
_symmetry.space_group_name_H-M   'P 1'
#
loop_
_entity.id
_entity.type
_entity.pdbx_description
1 polymer ?
#
loop_
_entity_poly.entity_id
_entity_poly.type
_entity_poly.pdbx_seq_one_letter_code
_entity_poly.pdbx_strand_id
1 'polypeptide(L)'
;MKIWAINERRRWCVQIGICVLLLWACSAEGFAQVTTVRGHVAVVGSMKASHAVLPGTVIWLTPVQGAASDPPLAAPSAPSNPRLVQKNKSFEPHILVVPAGSSVEFPNRDPFFHNVFSLFEGKRFDLGLYEAGTTRIVRFERPGISYIFCNIHPEMSAVVIALATPLYAIATADGQLSIANVPFGRYMLHIWSEGMVPESKEPEQREITISENSSSLGVIRVPAANRQ
;
A
#
# COMPACT_ATOMS: atom_id res chain seq x y z
N MET A 1 39.39 -72.84 3.35
CA MET A 1 38.02 -72.38 3.08
C MET A 1 37.62 -71.38 4.19
N LYS A 2 37.98 -70.10 4.13
CA LYS A 2 37.52 -68.96 5.04
C LYS A 2 38.33 -67.69 4.74
N ILE A 3 38.30 -67.15 3.53
CA ILE A 3 38.92 -65.81 3.25
C ILE A 3 37.99 -64.91 2.38
N TRP A 4 36.72 -65.30 2.16
CA TRP A 4 35.85 -64.55 1.24
C TRP A 4 34.82 -63.67 1.91
N ALA A 5 34.75 -63.61 3.22
CA ALA A 5 33.65 -62.89 3.93
C ALA A 5 34.00 -61.51 4.47
N ILE A 6 35.25 -61.01 4.31
CA ILE A 6 35.65 -59.72 4.93
C ILE A 6 35.63 -58.55 3.94
N ASN A 7 35.51 -58.80 2.63
CA ASN A 7 35.64 -57.73 1.65
C ASN A 7 34.30 -57.09 1.23
N GLU A 8 33.17 -57.71 1.49
CA GLU A 8 31.88 -57.12 1.13
C GLU A 8 31.34 -56.12 2.15
N ARG A 9 31.65 -56.30 3.44
CA ARG A 9 31.19 -55.34 4.48
C ARG A 9 31.83 -53.94 4.38
N ARG A 10 33.03 -53.83 3.80
CA ARG A 10 33.67 -52.51 3.63
C ARG A 10 33.13 -51.72 2.46
N ARG A 11 32.56 -52.35 1.46
CA ARG A 11 31.96 -51.66 0.31
C ARG A 11 30.61 -51.01 0.61
N TRP A 12 29.83 -51.62 1.51
CA TRP A 12 28.54 -51.07 1.90
C TRP A 12 28.64 -49.87 2.85
N CYS A 13 29.62 -49.83 3.71
CA CYS A 13 29.84 -48.68 4.62
C CYS A 13 30.32 -47.41 3.90
N VAL A 14 31.06 -47.56 2.78
CA VAL A 14 31.55 -46.41 2.02
C VAL A 14 30.44 -45.80 1.14
N GLN A 15 29.54 -46.62 0.60
CA GLN A 15 28.43 -46.14 -0.22
C GLN A 15 27.32 -45.47 0.61
N ILE A 16 27.07 -45.89 1.84
CA ILE A 16 26.08 -45.26 2.74
C ILE A 16 26.61 -43.90 3.25
N GLY A 17 27.94 -43.77 3.49
CA GLY A 17 28.57 -42.53 3.92
C GLY A 17 28.52 -41.42 2.87
N ILE A 18 28.58 -41.78 1.58
CA ILE A 18 28.52 -40.77 0.48
C ILE A 18 27.09 -40.31 0.20
N CYS A 19 26.09 -41.18 0.38
CA CYS A 19 24.68 -40.78 0.21
C CYS A 19 24.17 -39.88 1.32
N VAL A 20 24.69 -39.97 2.55
CA VAL A 20 24.28 -39.09 3.67
C VAL A 20 24.92 -37.69 3.57
N LEU A 21 26.12 -37.58 2.95
CA LEU A 21 26.76 -36.28 2.72
C LEU A 21 26.17 -35.48 1.54
N LEU A 22 25.44 -36.12 0.62
CA LEU A 22 24.79 -35.44 -0.51
C LEU A 22 23.40 -34.92 -0.20
N LEU A 23 22.78 -35.28 0.93
CA LEU A 23 21.46 -34.81 1.33
C LEU A 23 21.48 -33.56 2.25
N TRP A 24 22.67 -33.05 2.60
CA TRP A 24 22.79 -31.84 3.44
C TRP A 24 23.16 -30.59 2.66
N ALA A 25 23.12 -30.62 1.34
CA ALA A 25 23.54 -29.51 0.49
C ALA A 25 22.36 -28.94 -0.32
N CYS A 26 21.17 -28.78 0.28
CA CYS A 26 20.14 -27.98 -0.40
C CYS A 26 18.98 -27.61 0.54
N SER A 27 19.18 -26.59 1.31
CA SER A 27 18.14 -25.63 1.69
C SER A 27 18.79 -24.39 2.28
N ALA A 28 19.57 -23.68 1.47
CA ALA A 28 19.67 -22.25 1.67
C ALA A 28 18.30 -21.70 1.23
N GLU A 29 17.32 -21.75 2.11
CA GLU A 29 16.15 -20.89 1.98
C GLU A 29 16.70 -19.46 2.00
N GLY A 30 16.84 -18.88 0.82
CA GLY A 30 17.20 -17.48 0.67
C GLY A 30 16.12 -16.66 1.35
N PHE A 31 16.35 -16.27 2.60
CA PHE A 31 15.50 -15.28 3.23
C PHE A 31 15.53 -14.03 2.35
N ALA A 32 14.38 -13.68 1.78
CA ALA A 32 14.28 -12.44 1.03
C ALA A 32 14.72 -11.29 1.94
N GLN A 33 15.72 -10.57 1.50
CA GLN A 33 16.20 -9.41 2.23
C GLN A 33 15.13 -8.32 2.15
N VAL A 34 14.67 -7.85 3.30
CA VAL A 34 13.66 -6.80 3.41
C VAL A 34 14.22 -5.61 4.18
N THR A 35 13.72 -4.44 3.90
CA THR A 35 14.09 -3.21 4.63
C THR A 35 12.87 -2.34 4.90
N THR A 36 13.05 -1.32 5.74
CA THR A 36 12.06 -0.26 5.90
C THR A 36 12.45 0.92 5.03
N VAL A 37 11.61 1.23 4.06
CA VAL A 37 11.78 2.41 3.19
C VAL A 37 11.23 3.63 3.90
N ARG A 38 12.02 4.71 3.98
CA ARG A 38 11.65 5.95 4.65
C ARG A 38 11.74 7.15 3.73
N GLY A 39 10.90 8.16 3.99
CA GLY A 39 10.91 9.43 3.26
C GLY A 39 10.30 10.54 4.09
N HIS A 40 10.36 11.75 3.58
CA HIS A 40 9.76 12.92 4.20
C HIS A 40 9.08 13.78 3.15
N VAL A 41 7.82 14.18 3.40
CA VAL A 41 7.06 15.08 2.53
C VAL A 41 7.38 16.52 2.90
N ALA A 42 7.68 17.34 1.89
CA ALA A 42 7.86 18.78 2.04
C ALA A 42 6.98 19.53 1.04
N VAL A 43 6.31 20.57 1.49
CA VAL A 43 5.48 21.43 0.63
C VAL A 43 6.33 22.44 -0.09
N VAL A 44 6.14 22.59 -1.42
CA VAL A 44 6.78 23.62 -2.24
C VAL A 44 5.77 24.72 -2.61
N GLY A 45 6.26 25.96 -2.71
CA GLY A 45 5.46 27.11 -3.18
C GLY A 45 4.71 27.89 -2.09
N SER A 46 4.85 27.56 -0.81
CA SER A 46 4.29 28.37 0.28
C SER A 46 5.34 29.38 0.79
N MET A 47 5.10 30.66 0.57
CA MET A 47 5.94 31.75 1.11
C MET A 47 5.80 31.92 2.64
N LYS A 48 4.90 31.18 3.30
CA LYS A 48 4.70 31.17 4.76
C LYS A 48 4.82 29.75 5.31
N ALA A 49 6.02 29.22 5.28
CA ALA A 49 6.32 27.82 5.64
C ALA A 49 6.04 27.44 7.12
N SER A 50 5.74 28.38 8.01
CA SER A 50 5.61 28.11 9.44
C SER A 50 4.28 27.50 9.89
N HIS A 51 3.25 27.43 9.01
CA HIS A 51 1.92 26.88 9.31
C HIS A 51 1.25 26.18 8.11
N ALA A 52 2.00 25.77 7.09
CA ALA A 52 1.43 24.99 5.99
C ALA A 52 1.06 23.61 6.53
N VAL A 53 -0.25 23.35 6.63
CA VAL A 53 -0.73 21.99 6.86
C VAL A 53 -0.31 21.16 5.67
N LEU A 54 0.40 20.06 5.93
CA LEU A 54 0.78 19.13 4.87
C LEU A 54 -0.50 18.57 4.24
N PRO A 55 -0.60 18.61 2.90
CA PRO A 55 -1.70 17.95 2.22
C PRO A 55 -1.61 16.45 2.50
N GLY A 56 -2.75 15.78 2.58
CA GLY A 56 -2.78 14.32 2.66
C GLY A 56 -1.96 13.73 1.52
N THR A 57 -0.93 12.97 1.83
CA THR A 57 -0.03 12.37 0.84
C THR A 57 0.06 10.88 1.07
N VAL A 58 -0.12 10.11 0.00
CA VAL A 58 0.00 8.65 -0.02
C VAL A 58 1.04 8.26 -1.05
N ILE A 59 1.94 7.37 -0.66
CA ILE A 59 2.89 6.75 -1.57
C ILE A 59 2.68 5.24 -1.59
N TRP A 60 2.98 4.60 -2.72
CA TRP A 60 3.01 3.14 -2.80
C TRP A 60 4.02 2.66 -3.81
N LEU A 61 4.43 1.40 -3.66
CA LEU A 61 5.41 0.74 -4.49
C LEU A 61 4.77 -0.40 -5.26
N THR A 62 4.95 -0.44 -6.58
CA THR A 62 4.61 -1.60 -7.41
C THR A 62 5.87 -2.20 -8.00
N PRO A 63 6.08 -3.52 -7.92
CA PRO A 63 7.25 -4.16 -8.54
C PRO A 63 7.29 -3.88 -10.04
N VAL A 64 8.47 -3.55 -10.57
CA VAL A 64 8.66 -3.45 -12.02
C VAL A 64 8.65 -4.86 -12.61
N GLN A 65 7.87 -5.07 -13.71
CA GLN A 65 7.78 -6.38 -14.35
C GLN A 65 9.16 -6.92 -14.73
N GLY A 66 9.40 -8.18 -14.42
CA GLY A 66 10.69 -8.86 -14.66
C GLY A 66 11.70 -8.72 -13.50
N ALA A 67 11.44 -7.90 -12.50
CA ALA A 67 12.13 -7.97 -11.22
C ALA A 67 11.33 -8.95 -10.33
N ALA A 68 11.83 -10.18 -10.20
CA ALA A 68 11.24 -11.13 -9.27
C ALA A 68 11.36 -10.55 -7.86
N SER A 69 10.24 -10.13 -7.28
CA SER A 69 10.15 -10.08 -5.83
C SER A 69 9.98 -11.53 -5.38
N ASP A 70 11.04 -12.13 -4.91
CA ASP A 70 11.00 -13.43 -4.25
C ASP A 70 11.18 -13.18 -2.74
N PRO A 71 10.22 -13.48 -1.90
CA PRO A 71 8.92 -14.09 -2.19
C PRO A 71 7.90 -13.13 -2.82
N PRO A 72 6.81 -13.67 -3.41
CA PRO A 72 5.69 -12.84 -3.87
C PRO A 72 5.21 -11.95 -2.72
N LEU A 73 4.95 -10.68 -3.01
CA LEU A 73 4.35 -9.79 -2.02
C LEU A 73 3.09 -10.46 -1.45
N ALA A 74 3.02 -10.56 -0.13
CA ALA A 74 1.79 -11.01 0.52
C ALA A 74 0.62 -10.17 0.01
N ALA A 75 -0.50 -10.81 -0.27
CA ALA A 75 -1.70 -10.06 -0.65
C ALA A 75 -1.99 -9.01 0.43
N PRO A 76 -2.34 -7.77 0.06
CA PRO A 76 -2.64 -6.75 1.05
C PRO A 76 -3.77 -7.28 1.96
N SER A 77 -3.49 -7.34 3.27
CA SER A 77 -4.52 -7.69 4.25
C SER A 77 -5.47 -6.51 4.41
N ALA A 78 -6.74 -6.73 4.08
CA ALA A 78 -7.75 -5.73 4.36
C ALA A 78 -7.87 -5.53 5.88
N PRO A 79 -7.98 -4.28 6.36
CA PRO A 79 -8.51 -4.07 7.70
C PRO A 79 -9.86 -4.79 7.79
N SER A 80 -10.14 -5.46 8.91
CA SER A 80 -11.47 -6.01 9.15
C SER A 80 -12.47 -4.86 9.11
N ASN A 81 -13.31 -4.80 8.07
CA ASN A 81 -14.32 -3.78 7.81
C ASN A 81 -13.78 -2.34 7.66
N PRO A 82 -13.12 -2.01 6.54
CA PRO A 82 -12.74 -0.62 6.26
C PRO A 82 -14.00 0.26 6.19
N ARG A 83 -13.93 1.42 6.84
CA ARG A 83 -15.07 2.33 6.99
C ARG A 83 -14.70 3.74 6.62
N LEU A 84 -15.63 4.44 5.98
CA LEU A 84 -15.62 5.88 5.79
C LEU A 84 -16.87 6.45 6.47
N VAL A 85 -16.70 6.89 7.71
CA VAL A 85 -17.81 7.28 8.58
C VAL A 85 -18.24 8.71 8.28
N GLN A 86 -19.54 8.95 8.13
CA GLN A 86 -20.12 10.29 8.07
C GLN A 86 -20.46 10.73 9.50
N LYS A 87 -19.79 11.80 9.95
CA LYS A 87 -19.95 12.34 11.28
C LYS A 87 -19.59 13.82 11.30
N ASN A 88 -20.41 14.61 11.96
CA ASN A 88 -20.21 16.07 12.07
C ASN A 88 -20.07 16.76 10.69
N LYS A 89 -20.85 16.33 9.70
CA LYS A 89 -20.76 16.78 8.29
C LYS A 89 -19.34 16.62 7.72
N SER A 90 -18.69 15.50 8.03
CA SER A 90 -17.37 15.15 7.53
C SER A 90 -17.29 13.66 7.26
N PHE A 91 -16.32 13.24 6.46
CA PHE A 91 -15.93 11.84 6.31
C PHE A 91 -14.69 11.56 7.18
N GLU A 92 -14.75 10.48 7.97
CA GLU A 92 -13.66 10.02 8.84
C GLU A 92 -13.29 8.55 8.54
N PRO A 93 -12.02 8.25 8.19
CA PRO A 93 -10.92 9.16 7.93
C PRO A 93 -11.11 9.93 6.61
N HIS A 94 -10.42 11.07 6.45
CA HIS A 94 -10.44 11.83 5.19
C HIS A 94 -9.77 11.07 4.03
N ILE A 95 -8.71 10.32 4.30
CA ILE A 95 -8.04 9.43 3.34
C ILE A 95 -8.12 8.00 3.85
N LEU A 96 -8.69 7.11 3.05
CA LEU A 96 -8.80 5.69 3.34
C LEU A 96 -8.08 4.88 2.25
N VAL A 97 -7.03 4.16 2.64
CA VAL A 97 -6.33 3.22 1.75
C VAL A 97 -6.83 1.81 2.03
N VAL A 98 -7.21 1.09 0.97
CA VAL A 98 -7.70 -0.28 1.05
C VAL A 98 -7.09 -1.17 -0.03
N PRO A 99 -7.00 -2.48 0.18
CA PRO A 99 -6.71 -3.42 -0.90
C PRO A 99 -7.78 -3.36 -2.00
N ALA A 100 -7.37 -3.46 -3.25
CA ALA A 100 -8.31 -3.68 -4.36
C ALA A 100 -9.12 -4.97 -4.10
N GLY A 101 -10.42 -4.93 -4.37
CA GLY A 101 -11.35 -6.00 -4.03
C GLY A 101 -12.07 -5.82 -2.67
N SER A 102 -11.66 -4.86 -1.85
CA SER A 102 -12.29 -4.58 -0.56
C SER A 102 -13.69 -4.01 -0.69
N SER A 103 -14.54 -4.35 0.28
CA SER A 103 -15.81 -3.69 0.53
C SER A 103 -15.63 -2.66 1.63
N VAL A 104 -16.02 -1.40 1.36
CA VAL A 104 -15.96 -0.29 2.31
C VAL A 104 -17.35 0.03 2.81
N GLU A 105 -17.49 0.15 4.12
CA GLU A 105 -18.74 0.59 4.76
C GLU A 105 -18.79 2.11 4.86
N PHE A 106 -19.99 2.67 4.62
CA PHE A 106 -20.30 4.10 4.70
C PHE A 106 -21.41 4.31 5.76
N PRO A 107 -21.11 4.23 7.06
CA PRO A 107 -22.10 4.45 8.11
C PRO A 107 -22.41 5.95 8.27
N ASN A 108 -23.69 6.30 8.30
CA ASN A 108 -24.16 7.64 8.67
C ASN A 108 -24.34 7.73 10.20
N ARG A 109 -23.47 8.48 10.86
CA ARG A 109 -23.49 8.73 12.31
C ARG A 109 -24.06 10.10 12.68
N ASP A 110 -24.42 10.92 11.70
CA ASP A 110 -25.11 12.19 11.91
C ASP A 110 -26.62 11.98 12.11
N PRO A 111 -27.32 12.88 12.78
CA PRO A 111 -28.78 12.77 13.03
C PRO A 111 -29.64 13.21 11.85
N PHE A 112 -29.04 13.31 10.64
CA PHE A 112 -29.72 13.77 9.41
C PHE A 112 -29.25 12.94 8.21
N PHE A 113 -29.92 13.15 7.08
CA PHE A 113 -29.61 12.46 5.84
C PHE A 113 -28.26 12.89 5.25
N HIS A 114 -27.61 11.94 4.60
CA HIS A 114 -26.48 12.17 3.71
C HIS A 114 -26.69 11.45 2.39
N ASN A 115 -25.93 11.87 1.36
CA ASN A 115 -25.69 11.12 0.15
C ASN A 115 -24.19 10.93 0.02
N VAL A 116 -23.79 9.77 -0.50
CA VAL A 116 -22.38 9.48 -0.79
C VAL A 116 -22.27 9.08 -2.24
N PHE A 117 -21.41 9.76 -2.97
CA PHE A 117 -21.19 9.47 -4.37
C PHE A 117 -19.73 9.69 -4.80
N SER A 118 -19.37 9.08 -5.94
CA SER A 118 -18.10 9.29 -6.64
C SER A 118 -18.37 9.23 -8.14
N LEU A 119 -18.00 10.28 -8.88
CA LEU A 119 -18.26 10.42 -10.32
C LEU A 119 -16.99 10.32 -11.16
N PHE A 120 -15.82 10.49 -10.54
CA PHE A 120 -14.54 10.55 -11.23
C PHE A 120 -13.82 9.20 -11.23
N GLU A 121 -12.58 9.19 -11.65
CA GLU A 121 -11.71 8.03 -11.74
C GLU A 121 -11.79 7.10 -10.52
N GLY A 122 -11.41 5.83 -10.71
CA GLY A 122 -11.60 4.80 -9.71
C GLY A 122 -12.99 4.18 -9.76
N LYS A 123 -13.67 4.04 -8.61
CA LYS A 123 -15.01 3.47 -8.53
C LYS A 123 -16.06 4.56 -8.66
N ARG A 124 -16.91 4.48 -9.69
CA ARG A 124 -18.09 5.35 -9.83
C ARG A 124 -19.29 4.71 -9.13
N PHE A 125 -19.98 5.49 -8.31
CA PHE A 125 -21.22 5.09 -7.65
C PHE A 125 -21.99 6.29 -7.11
N ASP A 126 -23.27 6.07 -6.81
CA ASP A 126 -24.14 6.99 -6.08
C ASP A 126 -25.04 6.15 -5.16
N LEU A 127 -24.99 6.37 -3.87
CA LEU A 127 -25.78 5.63 -2.88
C LEU A 127 -27.15 6.23 -2.62
N GLY A 128 -27.46 7.37 -3.24
CA GLY A 128 -28.65 8.13 -2.96
C GLY A 128 -28.66 8.69 -1.53
N LEU A 129 -29.75 9.34 -1.16
CA LEU A 129 -29.96 9.80 0.21
C LEU A 129 -30.24 8.62 1.14
N TYR A 130 -29.63 8.61 2.32
CA TYR A 130 -29.93 7.65 3.38
C TYR A 130 -29.85 8.26 4.76
N GLU A 131 -30.66 7.71 5.65
CA GLU A 131 -30.95 8.26 6.97
C GLU A 131 -29.87 7.96 8.02
N ALA A 132 -29.97 8.67 9.13
CA ALA A 132 -29.16 8.45 10.33
C ALA A 132 -29.18 6.97 10.78
N GLY A 133 -28.04 6.48 11.23
CA GLY A 133 -27.84 5.11 11.71
C GLY A 133 -27.73 4.04 10.61
N THR A 134 -27.99 4.38 9.35
CA THR A 134 -27.89 3.46 8.22
C THR A 134 -26.43 3.32 7.75
N THR A 135 -26.07 2.14 7.28
CA THR A 135 -24.78 1.85 6.65
C THR A 135 -25.02 1.38 5.22
N ARG A 136 -24.28 1.96 4.28
CA ARG A 136 -24.20 1.49 2.89
C ARG A 136 -22.84 0.87 2.65
N ILE A 137 -22.72 -0.01 1.62
CA ILE A 137 -21.48 -0.73 1.30
C ILE A 137 -21.17 -0.55 -0.17
N VAL A 138 -19.90 -0.25 -0.47
CA VAL A 138 -19.38 -0.18 -1.83
C VAL A 138 -18.15 -1.08 -1.95
N ARG A 139 -18.09 -1.90 -2.98
CA ARG A 139 -16.92 -2.73 -3.29
C ARG A 139 -16.02 -2.01 -4.28
N PHE A 140 -14.73 -1.90 -3.96
CA PHE A 140 -13.68 -1.29 -4.81
C PHE A 140 -12.88 -2.41 -5.50
N GLU A 141 -13.41 -2.92 -6.61
CA GLU A 141 -12.90 -4.14 -7.27
C GLU A 141 -11.51 -3.97 -7.89
N ARG A 142 -11.15 -2.76 -8.29
CA ARG A 142 -9.92 -2.46 -9.05
C ARG A 142 -9.09 -1.42 -8.33
N PRO A 143 -7.75 -1.42 -8.53
CA PRO A 143 -6.91 -0.32 -8.10
C PRO A 143 -7.38 1.01 -8.70
N GLY A 144 -7.27 2.08 -7.93
CA GLY A 144 -7.65 3.42 -8.38
C GLY A 144 -7.95 4.36 -7.22
N ILE A 145 -8.06 5.64 -7.54
CA ILE A 145 -8.34 6.73 -6.61
C ILE A 145 -9.78 7.18 -6.84
N SER A 146 -10.59 7.15 -5.80
CA SER A 146 -11.99 7.56 -5.84
C SER A 146 -12.21 8.75 -4.92
N TYR A 147 -12.62 9.86 -5.49
CA TYR A 147 -12.99 11.06 -4.73
C TYR A 147 -14.45 10.94 -4.31
N ILE A 148 -14.68 11.04 -3.01
CA ILE A 148 -15.97 10.83 -2.35
C ILE A 148 -16.55 12.16 -1.93
N PHE A 149 -17.83 12.38 -2.21
CA PHE A 149 -18.53 13.63 -1.94
C PHE A 149 -19.93 13.38 -1.36
N CYS A 150 -20.50 14.45 -0.77
CA CYS A 150 -21.89 14.53 -0.41
C CYS A 150 -22.54 15.68 -1.19
N ASN A 151 -23.68 15.44 -1.87
CA ASN A 151 -24.32 16.48 -2.70
C ASN A 151 -25.12 17.53 -1.90
N ILE A 152 -25.43 17.25 -0.64
CA ILE A 152 -26.19 18.17 0.24
C ILE A 152 -25.30 18.91 1.25
N HIS A 153 -24.04 18.53 1.39
CA HIS A 153 -23.04 19.18 2.23
C HIS A 153 -21.75 19.34 1.41
N PRO A 154 -21.60 20.43 0.65
CA PRO A 154 -20.47 20.59 -0.30
C PRO A 154 -19.09 20.53 0.33
N GLU A 155 -18.98 20.83 1.63
CA GLU A 155 -17.74 20.74 2.39
C GLU A 155 -17.30 19.30 2.69
N MET A 156 -18.19 18.30 2.53
CA MET A 156 -17.89 16.90 2.81
C MET A 156 -17.20 16.24 1.62
N SER A 157 -15.92 16.01 1.78
CA SER A 157 -15.10 15.24 0.82
C SER A 157 -14.17 14.26 1.51
N ALA A 158 -13.81 13.21 0.81
CA ALA A 158 -12.80 12.23 1.21
C ALA A 158 -12.20 11.54 -0.01
N VAL A 159 -11.17 10.73 0.20
CA VAL A 159 -10.54 9.94 -0.85
C VAL A 159 -10.41 8.49 -0.41
N VAL A 160 -10.85 7.57 -1.27
CA VAL A 160 -10.59 6.14 -1.13
C VAL A 160 -9.58 5.72 -2.19
N ILE A 161 -8.44 5.21 -1.75
CA ILE A 161 -7.37 4.71 -2.62
C ILE A 161 -7.33 3.19 -2.52
N ALA A 162 -7.76 2.51 -3.57
CA ALA A 162 -7.68 1.05 -3.67
C ALA A 162 -6.35 0.66 -4.31
N LEU A 163 -5.55 -0.17 -3.65
CA LEU A 163 -4.21 -0.57 -4.09
C LEU A 163 -4.11 -2.07 -4.35
N ALA A 164 -3.33 -2.46 -5.36
CA ALA A 164 -2.96 -3.84 -5.64
C ALA A 164 -1.71 -4.30 -4.85
N THR A 165 -1.11 -3.43 -4.06
CA THR A 165 0.11 -3.68 -3.29
C THR A 165 -0.09 -3.36 -1.81
N PRO A 166 0.51 -4.14 -0.88
CA PRO A 166 0.54 -3.80 0.52
C PRO A 166 1.62 -2.77 0.87
N LEU A 167 2.51 -2.45 -0.08
CA LEU A 167 3.65 -1.58 0.13
C LEU A 167 3.24 -0.11 -0.05
N TYR A 168 2.65 0.48 0.97
CA TYR A 168 2.24 1.89 0.96
C TYR A 168 2.49 2.58 2.30
N ALA A 169 2.49 3.90 2.28
CA ALA A 169 2.48 4.74 3.48
C ALA A 169 1.60 5.97 3.25
N ILE A 170 0.94 6.41 4.30
CA ILE A 170 0.28 7.72 4.41
C ILE A 170 1.21 8.62 5.21
N ALA A 171 1.48 9.82 4.72
CA ALA A 171 2.31 10.77 5.42
C ALA A 171 1.67 11.16 6.77
N THR A 172 2.50 11.18 7.80
CA THR A 172 2.11 11.70 9.11
C THR A 172 1.97 13.22 9.08
N ALA A 173 1.39 13.83 10.10
CA ALA A 173 1.19 15.27 10.18
C ALA A 173 2.52 16.07 10.12
N ASP A 174 3.63 15.46 10.51
CA ASP A 174 4.98 16.01 10.41
C ASP A 174 5.72 15.62 9.12
N GLY A 175 5.01 14.98 8.16
CA GLY A 175 5.52 14.62 6.84
C GLY A 175 6.31 13.33 6.76
N GLN A 176 6.43 12.56 7.83
CA GLN A 176 7.17 11.30 7.79
C GLN A 176 6.42 10.24 7.01
N LEU A 177 7.17 9.45 6.24
CA LEU A 177 6.70 8.28 5.50
C LEU A 177 7.54 7.05 5.87
N SER A 178 6.88 5.92 6.06
CA SER A 178 7.57 4.66 6.37
C SER A 178 6.80 3.46 5.81
N ILE A 179 7.44 2.68 4.93
CA ILE A 179 6.93 1.41 4.42
C ILE A 179 7.82 0.29 4.98
N ALA A 180 7.26 -0.56 5.82
CA ALA A 180 8.00 -1.67 6.41
C ALA A 180 8.02 -2.90 5.49
N ASN A 181 9.00 -3.79 5.71
CA ASN A 181 9.10 -5.10 5.06
C ASN A 181 9.12 -5.03 3.53
N VAL A 182 9.76 -4.02 2.95
CA VAL A 182 9.93 -3.89 1.51
C VAL A 182 11.05 -4.83 1.05
N PRO A 183 10.80 -5.83 0.19
CA PRO A 183 11.83 -6.66 -0.40
C PRO A 183 12.81 -5.83 -1.24
N PHE A 184 14.07 -6.27 -1.32
CA PHE A 184 15.01 -5.66 -2.25
C PHE A 184 14.56 -5.89 -3.68
N GLY A 185 14.70 -4.87 -4.54
CA GLY A 185 14.25 -4.95 -5.92
C GLY A 185 14.02 -3.58 -6.58
N ARG A 186 13.50 -3.63 -7.82
CA ARG A 186 13.11 -2.45 -8.58
C ARG A 186 11.61 -2.24 -8.46
N TYR A 187 11.23 -1.00 -8.20
CA TYR A 187 9.84 -0.60 -7.98
C TYR A 187 9.50 0.65 -8.75
N MET A 188 8.26 0.75 -9.20
CA MET A 188 7.66 2.02 -9.53
C MET A 188 7.13 2.64 -8.24
N LEU A 189 7.68 3.77 -7.82
CA LEU A 189 7.16 4.60 -6.74
C LEU A 189 6.06 5.49 -7.32
N HIS A 190 4.89 5.43 -6.73
CA HIS A 190 3.76 6.29 -7.03
C HIS A 190 3.58 7.28 -5.88
N ILE A 191 3.26 8.52 -6.22
CA ILE A 191 3.03 9.60 -5.26
C ILE A 191 1.71 10.26 -5.60
N TRP A 192 0.79 10.25 -4.67
CA TRP A 192 -0.45 11.01 -4.71
C TRP A 192 -0.50 11.97 -3.54
N SER A 193 -0.93 13.20 -3.77
CA SER A 193 -1.13 14.19 -2.71
C SER A 193 -2.33 15.07 -3.03
N GLU A 194 -3.06 15.48 -1.99
CA GLU A 194 -4.10 16.50 -2.14
C GLU A 194 -3.49 17.79 -2.68
N GLY A 195 -4.17 18.42 -3.62
CA GLY A 195 -3.65 19.62 -4.28
C GLY A 195 -2.66 19.37 -5.42
N MET A 196 -2.18 18.14 -5.60
CA MET A 196 -1.65 17.74 -6.90
C MET A 196 -2.83 17.69 -7.87
N VAL A 197 -3.00 18.74 -8.67
CA VAL A 197 -3.82 18.67 -9.87
C VAL A 197 -2.92 18.05 -10.93
N PRO A 198 -3.05 16.76 -11.24
CA PRO A 198 -2.27 16.20 -12.31
C PRO A 198 -2.72 16.88 -13.61
N GLU A 199 -1.84 17.50 -14.35
CA GLU A 199 -2.06 17.76 -15.77
C GLU A 199 -2.31 16.43 -16.50
N SER A 200 -1.76 15.33 -15.98
CA SER A 200 -2.13 13.95 -16.25
C SER A 200 -2.90 13.43 -15.03
N LYS A 201 -4.06 12.85 -15.25
CA LYS A 201 -4.95 12.27 -14.21
C LYS A 201 -4.33 11.12 -13.39
N GLU A 202 -3.04 10.89 -13.49
CA GLU A 202 -2.30 9.83 -12.84
C GLU A 202 -1.36 10.36 -11.76
N PRO A 203 -1.11 9.58 -10.69
CA PRO A 203 -0.10 9.89 -9.68
C PRO A 203 1.28 10.11 -10.31
N GLU A 204 2.09 10.98 -9.72
CA GLU A 204 3.49 11.09 -10.11
C GLU A 204 4.19 9.74 -9.94
N GLN A 205 4.95 9.31 -10.94
CA GLN A 205 5.59 8.00 -10.95
C GLN A 205 7.07 8.13 -11.26
N ARG A 206 7.89 7.35 -10.56
CA ARG A 206 9.31 7.19 -10.88
C ARG A 206 9.82 5.79 -10.50
N GLU A 207 10.72 5.25 -11.30
CA GLU A 207 11.40 3.99 -10.96
C GLU A 207 12.45 4.22 -9.87
N ILE A 208 12.50 3.31 -8.90
CA ILE A 208 13.47 3.30 -7.80
C ILE A 208 14.02 1.89 -7.59
N THR A 209 15.21 1.79 -7.05
CA THR A 209 15.80 0.52 -6.60
C THR A 209 15.94 0.53 -5.09
N ILE A 210 15.41 -0.51 -4.44
CA ILE A 210 15.52 -0.73 -3.00
C ILE A 210 16.57 -1.80 -2.75
N SER A 211 17.54 -1.48 -1.92
CA SER A 211 18.65 -2.35 -1.52
C SER A 211 19.09 -2.01 -0.10
N GLU A 212 20.06 -2.74 0.43
CA GLU A 212 20.66 -2.47 1.73
C GLU A 212 21.16 -1.01 1.86
N ASN A 213 21.76 -0.47 0.79
CA ASN A 213 22.32 0.86 0.75
C ASN A 213 21.38 1.93 0.15
N SER A 214 20.18 1.54 -0.29
CA SER A 214 19.22 2.42 -0.97
C SER A 214 17.81 2.15 -0.47
N SER A 215 17.51 2.58 0.76
CA SER A 215 16.19 2.46 1.40
C SER A 215 15.56 3.82 1.75
N SER A 216 16.18 4.93 1.34
CA SER A 216 15.66 6.28 1.57
C SER A 216 15.06 6.86 0.28
N LEU A 217 13.83 7.36 0.39
CA LEU A 217 13.17 8.13 -0.69
C LEU A 217 13.61 9.59 -0.69
N GLY A 218 14.36 10.02 0.35
CA GLY A 218 14.72 11.42 0.53
C GLY A 218 13.50 12.31 0.81
N VAL A 219 13.56 13.54 0.28
CA VAL A 219 12.47 14.51 0.40
C VAL A 219 11.58 14.45 -0.84
N ILE A 220 10.30 14.13 -0.61
CA ILE A 220 9.23 14.15 -1.62
C ILE A 220 8.59 15.54 -1.58
N ARG A 221 8.71 16.28 -2.68
CA ARG A 221 8.17 17.64 -2.78
C ARG A 221 6.77 17.60 -3.37
N VAL A 222 5.80 18.15 -2.65
CA VAL A 222 4.41 18.24 -3.09
C VAL A 222 3.96 19.71 -3.11
N PRO A 223 3.04 20.11 -4.00
CA PRO A 223 2.49 21.46 -3.99
C PRO A 223 1.63 21.66 -2.73
N ALA A 224 1.47 22.90 -2.30
CA ALA A 224 0.52 23.26 -1.26
C ALA A 224 -0.91 22.90 -1.71
N ALA A 225 -1.72 22.32 -0.83
CA ALA A 225 -3.13 22.12 -1.13
C ALA A 225 -3.81 23.51 -1.24
N ASN A 226 -4.42 23.79 -2.39
CA ASN A 226 -5.31 24.93 -2.54
C ASN A 226 -6.61 24.59 -1.81
N ARG A 227 -6.76 25.08 -0.58
CA ARG A 227 -8.08 25.09 0.07
C ARG A 227 -8.91 26.16 -0.63
N GLN A 228 -9.84 25.74 -1.49
CA GLN A 228 -10.95 26.56 -1.93
C GLN A 228 -12.04 26.57 -0.86
#